data_35616ef815d28809b09c57d95c90863e
#
_entry.id   35616ef815d28809b09c57d95c90863e
#
_cell.length_a   1.000
_cell.length_b   1.000
_cell.length_c   1.000
_cell.angle_alpha   90.00
_cell.angle_beta   90.00
_cell.angle_gamma   90.00
#
_symmetry.space_group_name_H-M   'P 1'
#
loop_
_entity.id
_entity.type
_entity.pdbx_description
1 polymer ?
#
loop_
_entity_poly.entity_id
_entity_poly.type
_entity_poly.pdbx_seq_one_letter_code
_entity_poly.pdbx_strand_id
1 'polypeptide(L)' 'MKHGKKPTREQKKLMVKSRLDPTMWFVVKDTSTELLLVHRHSDKTTKTIPKGVR' A
#
# COMPACT_ATOMS: atom_id res chain seq x y z
N MET A 1 11.43 -12.07 1.16
CA MET A 1 10.97 -11.95 1.51
C MET A 1 10.07 -11.41 1.60
N LYS A 2 9.32 -11.35 1.85
CA LYS A 2 8.40 -10.91 1.85
C LYS A 2 8.16 -10.05 2.73
N HIS A 3 8.00 -9.02 2.57
CA HIS A 3 7.75 -8.07 3.44
C HIS A 3 6.44 -7.54 3.34
N GLY A 4 5.53 -7.80 2.73
CA GLY A 4 4.23 -7.17 2.67
C GLY A 4 3.12 -8.18 2.69
N LYS A 5 1.92 -7.77 3.03
CA LYS A 5 0.75 -8.60 3.01
C LYS A 5 -0.17 -8.13 1.93
N LYS A 6 -1.05 -8.99 1.47
CA LYS A 6 -2.02 -8.60 0.49
C LYS A 6 -2.93 -7.52 1.06
N PRO A 7 -3.25 -6.50 0.30
CA PRO A 7 -4.07 -5.41 0.82
C PRO A 7 -5.51 -5.86 1.08
N THR A 8 -6.10 -5.27 2.10
CA THR A 8 -7.51 -5.53 2.38
C THR A 8 -8.33 -4.73 1.40
N ARG A 9 -9.65 -4.93 1.45
CA ARG A 9 -10.54 -4.22 0.57
C ARG A 9 -10.39 -2.71 0.70
N GLU A 10 -10.32 -2.22 1.91
CA GLU A 10 -10.19 -0.79 2.11
C GLU A 10 -8.84 -0.27 1.66
N GLN A 11 -7.81 -1.05 1.88
CA GLN A 11 -6.49 -0.67 1.43
C GLN A 11 -6.44 -0.64 -0.08
N LYS A 12 -7.12 -1.56 -0.74
CA LYS A 12 -7.17 -1.55 -2.19
C LYS A 12 -7.86 -0.29 -2.70
N LYS A 13 -8.88 0.16 -2.00
CA LYS A 13 -9.56 1.38 -2.41
C LYS A 13 -8.63 2.57 -2.33
N LEU A 14 -7.82 2.63 -1.28
CA LEU A 14 -6.86 3.71 -1.15
C LEU A 14 -5.83 3.67 -2.28
N MET A 15 -5.40 2.49 -2.65
CA MET A 15 -4.44 2.34 -3.72
C MET A 15 -5.03 2.82 -5.04
N VAL A 16 -6.25 2.45 -5.33
CA VAL A 16 -6.91 2.86 -6.56
C VAL A 16 -7.11 4.37 -6.55
N LYS A 17 -7.48 4.94 -5.40
CA LYS A 17 -7.62 6.36 -5.31
C LYS A 17 -6.32 7.06 -5.58
N SER A 18 -5.19 6.46 -5.24
CA SER A 18 -3.89 7.03 -5.47
C SER A 18 -3.31 6.59 -6.81
N ARG A 19 -4.14 5.96 -7.64
CA ARG A 19 -3.74 5.51 -8.96
C ARG A 19 -2.64 4.45 -8.91
N LEU A 20 -2.71 3.60 -7.90
CA LEU A 20 -1.79 2.48 -7.79
C LEU A 20 -2.56 1.20 -8.06
N ASP A 21 -1.87 0.23 -8.61
CA ASP A 21 -2.49 -1.04 -8.93
C ASP A 21 -2.41 -1.94 -7.69
N PRO A 22 -3.53 -2.22 -7.05
CA PRO A 22 -3.49 -3.02 -5.83
C PRO A 22 -2.96 -4.45 -6.02
N THR A 23 -2.88 -4.91 -7.25
CA THR A 23 -2.31 -6.23 -7.48
C THR A 23 -0.80 -6.18 -7.56
N MET A 24 -0.23 -5.00 -7.66
CA MET A 24 1.21 -4.83 -7.78
C MET A 24 1.88 -4.38 -6.49
N TRP A 25 1.11 -4.09 -5.48
CA TRP A 25 1.66 -3.56 -4.23
C TRP A 25 1.21 -4.40 -3.05
N PHE A 26 2.09 -4.53 -2.08
CA PHE A 26 1.76 -5.19 -0.83
C PHE A 26 1.84 -4.17 0.28
N VAL A 27 1.12 -4.40 1.36
CA VAL A 27 1.09 -3.48 2.48
C VAL A 27 2.17 -3.89 3.48
N VAL A 28 3.07 -2.99 3.77
CA VAL A 28 4.13 -3.21 4.72
C VAL A 28 3.71 -2.72 6.09
N LYS A 29 3.08 -1.56 6.14
CA LYS A 29 2.71 -0.96 7.38
C LYS A 29 1.44 -0.17 7.20
N ASP A 30 0.55 -0.28 8.15
CA ASP A 30 -0.74 0.41 8.07
C ASP A 30 -0.91 1.18 9.37
N THR A 31 -0.75 2.48 9.31
CA THR A 31 -0.93 3.32 10.48
C THR A 31 -2.22 4.10 10.31
N SER A 32 -2.59 4.86 11.32
CA SER A 32 -3.82 5.62 11.24
C SER A 32 -3.74 6.79 10.28
N THR A 33 -2.54 7.23 9.93
CA THR A 33 -2.39 8.39 9.07
C THR A 33 -1.82 8.08 7.71
N GLU A 34 -1.25 6.92 7.51
CA GLU A 34 -0.65 6.60 6.24
C GLU A 34 -0.54 5.11 6.01
N LEU A 35 -0.33 4.75 4.79
CA LEU A 35 -0.24 3.35 4.40
C LEU A 35 1.08 3.18 3.64
N LEU A 36 1.95 2.32 4.15
CA LEU A 36 3.24 2.09 3.52
C LEU A 36 3.16 0.82 2.67
N LEU A 37 3.56 0.94 1.43
CA LEU A 37 3.46 -0.16 0.49
C LEU A 37 4.83 -0.49 -0.10
N VAL A 38 4.95 -1.72 -0.59
CA VAL A 38 6.15 -2.14 -1.28
C VAL A 38 5.72 -2.78 -2.60
N HIS A 39 6.46 -2.53 -3.66
CA HIS A 39 6.13 -3.08 -4.97
C HIS A 39 6.44 -4.57 -4.99
N ARG A 40 5.56 -5.36 -5.57
CA ARG A 40 5.71 -6.80 -5.55
C ARG A 40 6.94 -7.28 -6.32
N HIS A 41 7.37 -6.55 -7.31
CA HIS A 41 8.52 -6.94 -8.10
C HIS A 41 9.82 -6.29 -7.65
N SER A 42 9.76 -5.42 -6.69
CA SER A 42 10.96 -4.73 -6.24
C SER A 42 10.84 -4.36 -4.78
N ASP A 43 11.51 -5.08 -3.93
CA ASP A 43 11.44 -4.80 -2.52
C ASP A 43 11.98 -3.44 -2.19
N LYS A 44 12.75 -2.84 -3.07
CA LYS A 44 13.31 -1.53 -2.79
C LYS A 44 12.39 -0.40 -3.18
N THR A 45 11.35 -0.68 -3.92
CA THR A 45 10.42 0.35 -4.33
C THR A 45 9.28 0.41 -3.33
N THR A 46 9.23 1.48 -2.58
CA THR A 46 8.17 1.64 -1.58
C THR A 46 7.42 2.91 -1.85
N LYS A 47 6.22 3.00 -1.32
CA LYS A 47 5.39 4.17 -1.52
C LYS A 47 4.52 4.36 -0.30
N THR A 48 4.29 5.60 0.07
CA THR A 48 3.45 5.92 1.21
C THR A 48 2.23 6.66 0.72
N ILE A 49 1.06 6.20 1.15
CA ILE A 49 -0.19 6.85 0.79
C ILE A 49 -0.77 7.48 2.05
N PRO A 50 -1.02 8.78 2.06
CA PRO A 50 -1.65 9.41 3.19
C PRO A 50 -3.11 8.94 3.26
N LYS A 51 -3.59 8.60 4.41
CA LYS A 51 -4.94 8.11 4.54
C LYS A 51 -5.98 9.19 4.50
N GLY A 52 -5.57 10.41 4.53
CA GLY A 52 -6.48 11.49 4.33
C GLY A 52 -7.55 11.57 5.34
N VAL A 53 -7.22 11.42 6.50
CA VAL A 53 -8.17 11.53 7.40
C VAL A 53 -8.67 12.73 7.62
N ARG A 54 -9.28 13.15 7.51
CA ARG A 54 -9.69 14.25 7.67
C ARG A 54 -10.20 14.35 8.03
#